data_7378f6d2b08d1f9442ffee023cca427c
#
_entry.id   7378f6d2b08d1f9442ffee023cca427c
#
_cell.length_a   1.000
_cell.length_b   1.000
_cell.length_c   1.000
_cell.angle_alpha   90.00
_cell.angle_beta   90.00
_cell.angle_gamma   90.00
#
_symmetry.space_group_name_H-M   'P 1'
#
loop_
_entity.id
_entity.type
_entity.pdbx_description
1 polymer ?
#
loop_
_entity_poly.entity_id
_entity_poly.type
_entity_poly.pdbx_seq_one_letter_code
_entity_poly.pdbx_strand_id
1 'polypeptide(L)'
;MLKTTTKLLVASALVAGLSTAAFAKDKVYKWKLATTWGSTLSPFIDAPTNMAKLAKEMSNGRLDIRVDAANKHKAPLGILDMVKGGQYEMGHSASYYWKGKDINTLPFTTMPFGMTAPEQYAWFYYGGGLELMQKAYKRHKVLSFPGGNSGNQMGGWFRKEINSLDDLKGLKMRIPGFAGEVLAKLGVTVTNIAPGELYTSLERGTIDALEWVSPSMDVNMGFHKIAPYYYTGWHEPATELQFLVNERQFKRLPKDLQKILITAMRVAAYDMYIQNYHMNAVAWSKIATDYPNVKIKTLPKNVINAMKKANDELLVEKAKESPLIKEVLKSQKEYLKKAREWTKMADYKYLEDNL
;
A
#
# COMPACT_ATOMS: atom_id res chain seq x y z
N MET A 1 63.15 2.41 63.55
CA MET A 1 61.70 2.52 63.40
C MET A 1 61.36 3.64 62.46
N LEU A 2 61.26 3.40 61.18
CA LEU A 2 60.72 4.32 60.14
C LEU A 2 60.77 3.61 58.80
N LYS A 3 59.81 2.78 58.46
CA LYS A 3 59.59 2.20 57.13
C LYS A 3 58.23 1.46 57.16
N THR A 4 57.12 2.17 57.28
CA THR A 4 55.79 1.51 57.05
C THR A 4 54.65 2.51 56.74
N THR A 5 54.92 3.68 56.17
CA THR A 5 53.83 4.66 55.93
C THR A 5 53.73 5.18 54.49
N THR A 6 54.38 4.50 53.52
CA THR A 6 54.37 5.02 52.11
C THR A 6 53.67 4.10 51.09
N LYS A 7 52.90 3.07 51.53
CA LYS A 7 52.19 2.14 50.58
C LYS A 7 50.68 2.23 50.61
N LEU A 8 50.05 3.16 51.34
CA LEU A 8 48.57 3.27 51.39
C LEU A 8 47.99 4.47 50.67
N LEU A 9 48.77 5.28 49.98
CA LEU A 9 48.29 6.49 49.24
C LEU A 9 48.24 6.35 47.69
N VAL A 10 48.64 5.19 47.14
CA VAL A 10 48.60 4.95 45.68
C VAL A 10 47.35 4.13 45.26
N ALA A 11 46.66 3.46 46.20
CA ALA A 11 45.48 2.64 45.89
C ALA A 11 44.19 3.44 45.80
N SER A 12 44.11 4.70 46.25
CA SER A 12 42.86 5.50 46.26
C SER A 12 42.70 6.39 45.03
N ALA A 13 43.71 6.52 44.17
CA ALA A 13 43.65 7.38 42.95
C ALA A 13 43.17 6.63 41.67
N LEU A 14 43.08 5.29 41.70
CA LEU A 14 42.68 4.49 40.53
C LEU A 14 41.19 4.12 40.51
N VAL A 15 40.42 4.43 41.54
CA VAL A 15 38.96 4.13 41.58
C VAL A 15 38.10 5.35 41.20
N ALA A 16 38.66 6.56 41.17
CA ALA A 16 37.92 7.78 40.82
C ALA A 16 37.89 8.12 39.30
N GLY A 17 38.53 7.28 38.44
CA GLY A 17 38.63 7.51 37.01
C GLY A 17 37.61 6.80 36.12
N LEU A 18 36.68 6.03 36.69
CA LEU A 18 35.78 5.13 35.91
C LEU A 18 34.30 5.48 35.95
N SER A 19 33.92 6.69 36.27
CA SER A 19 32.49 7.03 36.35
C SER A 19 32.12 8.42 35.89
N THR A 20 32.60 8.83 34.70
CA THR A 20 31.86 9.83 33.91
C THR A 20 32.09 9.52 32.42
N ALA A 21 31.78 8.31 31.97
CA ALA A 21 31.22 8.20 30.62
C ALA A 21 29.85 8.91 30.70
N ALA A 22 29.85 10.22 30.53
CA ALA A 22 28.63 10.96 30.24
C ALA A 22 28.00 10.23 29.09
N PHE A 23 26.92 9.50 29.30
CA PHE A 23 26.07 8.97 28.25
C PHE A 23 25.64 10.19 27.43
N ALA A 24 26.38 10.49 26.37
CA ALA A 24 25.95 11.47 25.38
C ALA A 24 24.55 11.00 24.97
N LYS A 25 23.54 11.78 25.35
CA LYS A 25 22.15 11.44 25.04
C LYS A 25 22.08 11.20 23.54
N ASP A 26 21.80 9.97 23.14
CA ASP A 26 21.77 9.58 21.74
C ASP A 26 20.90 10.56 20.96
N LYS A 27 21.40 11.00 19.81
CA LYS A 27 20.69 11.94 18.95
C LYS A 27 19.36 11.35 18.50
N VAL A 28 18.26 12.06 18.82
CA VAL A 28 16.91 11.70 18.37
C VAL A 28 16.62 12.35 17.02
N TYR A 29 16.22 11.52 16.05
CA TYR A 29 15.75 11.93 14.74
C TYR A 29 14.22 12.01 14.76
N LYS A 30 13.70 13.24 14.83
CA LYS A 30 12.25 13.50 14.79
C LYS A 30 11.79 13.70 13.37
N TRP A 31 10.99 12.77 12.85
CA TRP A 31 10.47 12.80 11.50
C TRP A 31 8.96 12.95 11.50
N LYS A 32 8.41 13.33 10.34
CA LYS A 32 6.97 13.38 10.07
C LYS A 32 6.67 12.49 8.87
N LEU A 33 5.57 11.76 8.95
CA LEU A 33 5.03 10.94 7.86
C LEU A 33 3.63 11.45 7.50
N ALA A 34 3.40 11.83 6.23
CA ALA A 34 2.08 12.14 5.71
C ALA A 34 1.44 10.90 5.09
N THR A 35 0.14 10.70 5.29
CA THR A 35 -0.57 9.58 4.68
C THR A 35 -1.83 10.01 3.94
N THR A 36 -2.17 9.28 2.86
CA THR A 36 -3.42 9.43 2.09
C THR A 36 -4.66 9.12 2.93
N TRP A 37 -4.51 8.39 4.02
CA TRP A 37 -5.60 7.80 4.80
C TRP A 37 -6.06 8.72 5.91
N GLY A 38 -7.38 8.74 6.13
CA GLY A 38 -7.97 9.37 7.32
C GLY A 38 -7.64 8.57 8.59
N SER A 39 -7.73 9.24 9.75
CA SER A 39 -7.37 8.65 11.05
C SER A 39 -8.20 7.44 11.48
N THR A 40 -9.31 7.16 10.80
CA THR A 40 -10.22 6.05 11.10
C THR A 40 -10.19 4.92 10.07
N LEU A 41 -9.33 5.02 9.04
CA LEU A 41 -9.26 4.05 7.96
C LEU A 41 -8.28 2.90 8.29
N SER A 42 -8.62 2.10 9.32
CA SER A 42 -7.95 0.82 9.60
C SER A 42 -8.23 -0.20 8.48
N PRO A 43 -7.27 -1.02 8.05
CA PRO A 43 -5.89 -1.14 8.53
C PRO A 43 -4.89 -0.21 7.82
N PHE A 44 -5.33 0.63 6.89
CA PHE A 44 -4.44 1.49 6.08
C PHE A 44 -3.69 2.53 6.92
N ILE A 45 -4.34 3.11 7.94
CA ILE A 45 -3.67 4.03 8.89
C ILE A 45 -2.82 3.28 9.92
N ASP A 46 -3.16 2.01 10.18
CA ASP A 46 -2.45 1.21 11.17
C ASP A 46 -1.03 0.86 10.70
N ALA A 47 -0.84 0.59 9.40
CA ALA A 47 0.48 0.28 8.85
C ALA A 47 1.54 1.35 9.15
N PRO A 48 1.37 2.66 8.80
CA PRO A 48 2.34 3.67 9.14
C PRO A 48 2.44 3.93 10.65
N THR A 49 1.36 3.73 11.41
CA THR A 49 1.35 3.90 12.87
C THR A 49 2.17 2.81 13.54
N ASN A 50 1.97 1.54 13.16
CA ASN A 50 2.73 0.40 13.66
C ASN A 50 4.20 0.49 13.24
N MET A 51 4.48 0.89 11.99
CA MET A 51 5.84 1.13 11.54
C MET A 51 6.56 2.18 12.41
N ALA A 52 5.91 3.30 12.70
CA ALA A 52 6.48 4.35 13.52
C ALA A 52 6.74 3.87 14.96
N LYS A 53 5.81 3.09 15.54
CA LYS A 53 5.96 2.45 16.85
C LYS A 53 7.15 1.50 16.86
N LEU A 54 7.23 0.57 15.92
CA LEU A 54 8.33 -0.39 15.79
C LEU A 54 9.69 0.31 15.62
N ALA A 55 9.76 1.33 14.77
CA ALA A 55 10.98 2.10 14.55
C ALA A 55 11.46 2.77 15.84
N LYS A 56 10.54 3.34 16.63
CA LYS A 56 10.85 3.96 17.92
C LYS A 56 11.35 2.94 18.94
N GLU A 57 10.67 1.80 19.07
CA GLU A 57 11.01 0.74 20.01
C GLU A 57 12.38 0.13 19.67
N MET A 58 12.59 -0.31 18.43
CA MET A 58 13.86 -0.93 18.00
C MET A 58 15.05 0.02 18.04
N SER A 59 14.81 1.34 17.97
CA SER A 59 15.87 2.35 18.04
C SER A 59 16.13 2.91 19.44
N ASN A 60 15.50 2.37 20.48
CA ASN A 60 15.51 2.95 21.83
C ASN A 60 15.11 4.43 21.84
N GLY A 61 14.11 4.80 21.03
CA GLY A 61 13.60 6.17 20.92
C GLY A 61 14.43 7.11 20.03
N ARG A 62 15.52 6.65 19.42
CA ARG A 62 16.36 7.50 18.53
C ARG A 62 15.70 7.87 17.22
N LEU A 63 14.74 7.09 16.75
CA LEU A 63 13.93 7.41 15.56
C LEU A 63 12.47 7.58 15.99
N ASP A 64 12.03 8.83 16.09
CA ASP A 64 10.68 9.21 16.53
C ASP A 64 9.90 9.79 15.35
N ILE A 65 8.92 9.04 14.83
CA ILE A 65 8.18 9.37 13.61
C ILE A 65 6.73 9.69 13.99
N ARG A 66 6.31 10.93 13.74
CA ARG A 66 4.91 11.34 13.89
C ARG A 66 4.14 11.08 12.61
N VAL A 67 3.03 10.36 12.70
CA VAL A 67 2.12 10.11 11.59
C VAL A 67 1.05 11.20 11.54
N ASP A 68 0.94 11.87 10.40
CA ASP A 68 -0.07 12.88 10.11
C ASP A 68 -1.08 12.29 9.10
N ALA A 69 -2.30 12.01 9.55
CA ALA A 69 -3.39 11.54 8.71
C ALA A 69 -3.88 12.61 7.72
N ALA A 70 -4.60 12.21 6.67
CA ALA A 70 -5.05 13.06 5.57
C ALA A 70 -5.79 14.33 6.02
N ASN A 71 -6.60 14.23 7.06
CA ASN A 71 -7.35 15.36 7.61
C ASN A 71 -6.45 16.45 8.20
N LYS A 72 -5.19 16.15 8.55
CA LYS A 72 -4.24 17.09 9.13
C LYS A 72 -3.53 17.94 8.08
N HIS A 73 -3.15 17.37 6.94
CA HIS A 73 -2.45 18.10 5.87
C HIS A 73 -3.35 18.49 4.69
N LYS A 74 -4.57 17.95 4.60
CA LYS A 74 -5.63 18.31 3.62
C LYS A 74 -5.25 18.11 2.14
N ALA A 75 -4.23 17.30 1.84
CA ALA A 75 -3.80 16.98 0.48
C ALA A 75 -3.52 15.47 0.32
N PRO A 76 -4.55 14.61 0.45
CA PRO A 76 -4.40 13.16 0.50
C PRO A 76 -3.74 12.54 -0.74
N LEU A 77 -3.90 13.14 -1.91
CA LEU A 77 -3.28 12.65 -3.17
C LEU A 77 -1.93 13.32 -3.49
N GLY A 78 -1.45 14.22 -2.62
CA GLY A 78 -0.20 14.99 -2.79
C GLY A 78 1.02 14.40 -2.10
N ILE A 79 0.97 13.18 -1.60
CA ILE A 79 2.00 12.59 -0.71
C ILE A 79 3.37 12.54 -1.38
N LEU A 80 3.46 12.14 -2.65
CA LEU A 80 4.73 12.10 -3.38
C LEU A 80 5.41 13.48 -3.40
N ASP A 81 4.66 14.54 -3.67
CA ASP A 81 5.22 15.90 -3.76
C ASP A 81 5.67 16.41 -2.39
N MET A 82 4.93 16.12 -1.33
CA MET A 82 5.31 16.47 0.05
C MET A 82 6.64 15.85 0.45
N VAL A 83 6.83 14.55 0.14
CA VAL A 83 8.07 13.83 0.45
C VAL A 83 9.21 14.30 -0.46
N LYS A 84 8.97 14.43 -1.77
CA LYS A 84 9.93 14.94 -2.74
C LYS A 84 10.42 16.35 -2.36
N GLY A 85 9.49 17.22 -1.97
CA GLY A 85 9.79 18.60 -1.56
C GLY A 85 10.43 18.72 -0.17
N GLY A 86 10.48 17.63 0.62
CA GLY A 86 11.04 17.63 1.98
C GLY A 86 10.13 18.29 3.01
N GLN A 87 8.86 18.51 2.72
CA GLN A 87 7.85 18.96 3.69
C GLN A 87 7.59 17.90 4.74
N TYR A 88 7.68 16.63 4.34
CA TYR A 88 7.66 15.44 5.16
C TYR A 88 8.88 14.56 4.85
N GLU A 89 9.45 13.93 5.86
CA GLU A 89 10.54 12.96 5.70
C GLU A 89 10.06 11.68 5.08
N MET A 90 8.81 11.28 5.37
CA MET A 90 8.18 10.06 4.89
C MET A 90 6.75 10.31 4.39
N GLY A 91 6.26 9.35 3.60
CA GLY A 91 4.88 9.28 3.18
C GLY A 91 4.36 7.84 3.16
N HIS A 92 3.04 7.67 3.20
CA HIS A 92 2.39 6.39 3.03
C HIS A 92 1.15 6.55 2.14
N SER A 93 1.14 5.86 0.97
CA SER A 93 0.13 6.05 -0.06
C SER A 93 0.15 4.90 -1.06
N ALA A 94 -0.57 5.05 -2.18
CA ALA A 94 -0.55 4.14 -3.31
C ALA A 94 -0.04 4.84 -4.58
N SER A 95 0.84 4.20 -5.34
CA SER A 95 1.54 4.83 -6.47
C SER A 95 0.63 5.24 -7.63
N TYR A 96 -0.51 4.62 -7.79
CA TYR A 96 -1.43 4.96 -8.86
C TYR A 96 -2.08 6.36 -8.71
N TYR A 97 -2.05 6.97 -7.52
CA TYR A 97 -2.60 8.31 -7.31
C TYR A 97 -1.81 9.41 -8.02
N TRP A 98 -0.57 9.14 -8.41
CA TRP A 98 0.24 10.10 -9.16
C TRP A 98 0.63 9.65 -10.57
N LYS A 99 -0.15 8.73 -11.17
CA LYS A 99 0.05 8.27 -12.55
C LYS A 99 0.16 9.42 -13.57
N GLY A 100 -0.57 10.51 -13.36
CA GLY A 100 -0.51 11.69 -14.21
C GLY A 100 0.80 12.50 -14.09
N LYS A 101 1.63 12.22 -13.06
CA LYS A 101 2.95 12.86 -12.86
C LYS A 101 4.09 11.99 -13.36
N ASP A 102 3.98 10.68 -13.13
CA ASP A 102 4.97 9.70 -13.58
C ASP A 102 4.33 8.32 -13.75
N ILE A 103 4.11 7.96 -14.99
CA ILE A 103 3.53 6.68 -15.38
C ILE A 103 4.38 5.49 -14.91
N ASN A 104 5.71 5.67 -14.72
CA ASN A 104 6.61 4.61 -14.29
C ASN A 104 6.32 4.10 -12.87
N THR A 105 5.61 4.86 -12.05
CA THR A 105 5.25 4.45 -10.69
C THR A 105 4.00 3.57 -10.65
N LEU A 106 3.16 3.65 -11.68
CA LEU A 106 1.84 3.02 -11.73
C LEU A 106 1.84 1.49 -11.51
N PRO A 107 2.77 0.69 -12.08
CA PRO A 107 2.70 -0.78 -12.00
C PRO A 107 2.99 -1.37 -10.61
N PHE A 108 3.43 -0.56 -9.63
CA PHE A 108 3.88 -1.07 -8.33
C PHE A 108 2.77 -1.18 -7.28
N THR A 109 1.61 -0.59 -7.50
CA THR A 109 0.47 -0.79 -6.60
C THR A 109 -0.28 -2.07 -6.96
N THR A 110 -0.84 -2.12 -8.16
CA THR A 110 -1.63 -3.26 -8.64
C THR A 110 -1.66 -3.31 -10.16
N MET A 111 -1.96 -4.50 -10.68
CA MET A 111 -2.20 -4.72 -12.10
C MET A 111 -3.46 -5.56 -12.26
N PRO A 112 -4.44 -5.15 -13.08
CA PRO A 112 -5.60 -5.98 -13.35
C PRO A 112 -5.19 -7.36 -13.87
N PHE A 113 -5.82 -8.40 -13.34
CA PHE A 113 -5.50 -9.81 -13.62
C PHE A 113 -4.06 -10.22 -13.27
N GLY A 114 -3.39 -9.43 -12.44
CA GLY A 114 -1.98 -9.58 -12.04
C GLY A 114 -1.74 -10.56 -10.90
N MET A 115 -0.68 -10.29 -10.15
CA MET A 115 -0.23 -11.11 -9.02
C MET A 115 -1.16 -10.97 -7.82
N THR A 116 -1.39 -12.06 -7.10
CA THR A 116 -1.94 -12.04 -5.74
C THR A 116 -0.92 -11.48 -4.74
N ALA A 117 -1.35 -11.17 -3.51
CA ALA A 117 -0.46 -10.54 -2.53
C ALA A 117 0.80 -11.38 -2.22
N PRO A 118 0.74 -12.71 -2.00
CA PRO A 118 1.95 -13.53 -1.83
C PRO A 118 2.86 -13.50 -3.05
N GLU A 119 2.30 -13.59 -4.26
CA GLU A 119 3.05 -13.52 -5.51
C GLU A 119 3.72 -12.15 -5.68
N GLN A 120 3.02 -11.05 -5.32
CA GLN A 120 3.54 -9.69 -5.43
C GLN A 120 4.67 -9.43 -4.41
N TYR A 121 4.52 -9.84 -3.15
CA TYR A 121 5.58 -9.75 -2.16
C TYR A 121 6.82 -10.58 -2.55
N ALA A 122 6.61 -11.79 -3.07
CA ALA A 122 7.70 -12.63 -3.54
C ALA A 122 8.42 -11.99 -4.73
N TRP A 123 7.68 -11.35 -5.67
CA TRP A 123 8.28 -10.57 -6.74
C TRP A 123 9.07 -9.36 -6.22
N PHE A 124 8.53 -8.59 -5.29
CA PHE A 124 9.22 -7.44 -4.71
C PHE A 124 10.54 -7.84 -4.06
N TYR A 125 10.53 -8.85 -3.20
CA TYR A 125 11.69 -9.15 -2.36
C TYR A 125 12.69 -10.14 -2.98
N TYR A 126 12.26 -10.94 -3.96
CA TYR A 126 13.09 -12.01 -4.55
C TYR A 126 13.04 -12.06 -6.08
N GLY A 127 12.11 -11.37 -6.70
CA GLY A 127 11.92 -11.34 -8.16
C GLY A 127 12.44 -10.07 -8.86
N GLY A 128 13.19 -9.20 -8.15
CA GLY A 128 13.74 -7.96 -8.70
C GLY A 128 12.78 -6.76 -8.70
N GLY A 129 11.60 -6.91 -8.12
CA GLY A 129 10.58 -5.85 -8.11
C GLY A 129 10.98 -4.62 -7.30
N LEU A 130 11.70 -4.82 -6.19
CA LEU A 130 12.15 -3.72 -5.34
C LEU A 130 13.19 -2.84 -6.05
N GLU A 131 14.13 -3.44 -6.77
CA GLU A 131 15.14 -2.73 -7.57
C GLU A 131 14.47 -1.90 -8.67
N LEU A 132 13.49 -2.47 -9.35
CA LEU A 132 12.71 -1.76 -10.38
C LEU A 132 11.91 -0.60 -9.77
N MET A 133 11.33 -0.80 -8.59
CA MET A 133 10.63 0.26 -7.86
C MET A 133 11.60 1.40 -7.51
N GLN A 134 12.78 1.10 -6.96
CA GLN A 134 13.78 2.14 -6.68
C GLN A 134 14.21 2.88 -7.95
N LYS A 135 14.36 2.17 -9.08
CA LYS A 135 14.70 2.77 -10.38
C LYS A 135 13.60 3.76 -10.84
N ALA A 136 12.33 3.42 -10.66
CA ALA A 136 11.21 4.30 -10.99
C ALA A 136 11.19 5.57 -10.13
N TYR A 137 11.46 5.46 -8.85
CA TYR A 137 11.42 6.59 -7.92
C TYR A 137 12.69 7.46 -7.90
N LYS A 138 13.80 7.02 -8.53
CA LYS A 138 15.10 7.71 -8.53
C LYS A 138 14.98 9.18 -8.98
N ARG A 139 14.22 9.45 -10.04
CA ARG A 139 14.02 10.83 -10.57
C ARG A 139 13.31 11.75 -9.56
N HIS A 140 12.56 11.19 -8.62
CA HIS A 140 11.87 11.94 -7.57
C HIS A 140 12.75 12.18 -6.33
N LYS A 141 13.97 11.59 -6.27
CA LYS A 141 14.83 11.61 -5.08
C LYS A 141 14.09 11.08 -3.82
N VAL A 142 13.29 10.05 -4.02
CA VAL A 142 12.50 9.35 -3.03
C VAL A 142 12.85 7.87 -3.11
N LEU A 143 13.00 7.22 -1.96
CA LEU A 143 13.05 5.77 -1.86
C LEU A 143 11.63 5.27 -1.62
N SER A 144 11.27 4.18 -2.28
CA SER A 144 9.94 3.56 -2.12
C SER A 144 10.08 2.12 -1.65
N PHE A 145 9.25 1.72 -0.68
CA PHE A 145 9.24 0.37 -0.12
C PHE A 145 7.79 -0.13 -0.03
N PRO A 146 7.57 -1.45 -0.09
CA PRO A 146 6.26 -2.02 0.25
C PRO A 146 5.76 -1.51 1.60
N GLY A 147 4.52 -1.10 1.65
CA GLY A 147 3.91 -0.40 2.79
C GLY A 147 2.64 -1.04 3.33
N GLY A 148 2.24 -2.18 2.78
CA GLY A 148 1.06 -2.94 3.16
C GLY A 148 0.25 -3.36 1.95
N ASN A 149 -0.44 -4.48 2.04
CA ASN A 149 -1.20 -5.04 0.94
C ASN A 149 -2.65 -5.30 1.35
N SER A 150 -3.60 -4.86 0.54
CA SER A 150 -5.02 -5.14 0.81
C SER A 150 -5.44 -6.57 0.46
N GLY A 151 -4.59 -7.35 -0.19
CA GLY A 151 -5.01 -8.61 -0.79
C GLY A 151 -5.96 -8.38 -1.97
N ASN A 152 -6.76 -9.39 -2.28
CA ASN A 152 -7.73 -9.30 -3.35
C ASN A 152 -8.88 -8.39 -2.95
N GLN A 153 -9.16 -7.39 -3.78
CA GLN A 153 -10.25 -6.44 -3.56
C GLN A 153 -11.53 -6.86 -4.28
N MET A 154 -12.65 -6.32 -3.82
CA MET A 154 -13.95 -6.47 -4.48
C MET A 154 -14.05 -5.53 -5.68
N GLY A 155 -14.89 -5.91 -6.68
CA GLY A 155 -15.06 -5.14 -7.92
C GLY A 155 -15.81 -3.83 -7.77
N GLY A 156 -16.38 -3.58 -6.59
CA GLY A 156 -17.02 -2.31 -6.22
C GLY A 156 -18.53 -2.37 -6.01
N TRP A 157 -19.07 -1.21 -5.69
CA TRP A 157 -20.47 -0.96 -5.38
C TRP A 157 -21.16 -0.22 -6.52
N PHE A 158 -22.32 -0.73 -6.95
CA PHE A 158 -23.06 -0.21 -8.09
C PHE A 158 -24.50 0.08 -7.70
N ARG A 159 -25.04 1.20 -8.18
CA ARG A 159 -26.48 1.53 -8.02
C ARG A 159 -27.36 0.67 -8.91
N LYS A 160 -26.84 0.23 -10.07
CA LYS A 160 -27.53 -0.63 -11.05
C LYS A 160 -26.74 -1.92 -11.26
N GLU A 161 -27.45 -2.97 -11.59
CA GLU A 161 -26.85 -4.24 -11.96
C GLU A 161 -26.17 -4.15 -13.33
N ILE A 162 -25.03 -4.81 -13.48
CA ILE A 162 -24.28 -4.93 -14.73
C ILE A 162 -24.51 -6.31 -15.31
N ASN A 163 -25.30 -6.38 -16.36
CA ASN A 163 -25.67 -7.62 -17.05
C ASN A 163 -24.99 -7.78 -18.41
N SER A 164 -24.44 -6.68 -18.96
CA SER A 164 -23.85 -6.65 -20.28
C SER A 164 -22.79 -5.54 -20.41
N LEU A 165 -22.06 -5.52 -21.53
CA LEU A 165 -21.15 -4.42 -21.88
C LEU A 165 -21.87 -3.09 -22.11
N ASP A 166 -23.13 -3.13 -22.50
CA ASP A 166 -23.90 -1.89 -22.72
C ASP A 166 -24.18 -1.16 -21.42
N ASP A 167 -24.26 -1.88 -20.30
CA ASP A 167 -24.46 -1.27 -18.96
C ASP A 167 -23.23 -0.50 -18.47
N LEU A 168 -22.06 -0.71 -19.08
CA LEU A 168 -20.85 0.05 -18.80
C LEU A 168 -20.79 1.38 -19.55
N LYS A 169 -21.50 1.53 -20.67
CA LYS A 169 -21.44 2.74 -21.50
C LYS A 169 -22.03 3.93 -20.76
N GLY A 170 -21.22 4.97 -20.58
CA GLY A 170 -21.63 6.18 -19.86
C GLY A 170 -21.77 6.05 -18.35
N LEU A 171 -21.51 4.88 -17.77
CA LEU A 171 -21.47 4.69 -16.32
C LEU A 171 -20.41 5.61 -15.72
N LYS A 172 -20.77 6.43 -14.72
CA LYS A 172 -19.83 7.28 -13.99
C LYS A 172 -19.27 6.50 -12.81
N MET A 173 -18.01 6.12 -12.89
CA MET A 173 -17.40 5.29 -11.85
C MET A 173 -16.11 5.90 -11.30
N ARG A 174 -15.99 5.90 -9.97
CA ARG A 174 -14.68 6.13 -9.32
C ARG A 174 -13.94 4.80 -9.26
N ILE A 175 -12.82 4.74 -9.96
CA ILE A 175 -11.87 3.63 -9.91
C ILE A 175 -10.48 4.13 -10.30
N PRO A 176 -9.43 3.90 -9.46
CA PRO A 176 -8.08 4.40 -9.74
C PRO A 176 -7.28 3.46 -10.66
N GLY A 177 -6.08 3.90 -11.00
CA GLY A 177 -5.05 3.05 -11.58
C GLY A 177 -5.32 2.56 -13.01
N PHE A 178 -4.76 1.41 -13.34
CA PHE A 178 -4.95 0.72 -14.61
C PHE A 178 -6.38 0.27 -14.84
N ALA A 179 -7.07 -0.17 -13.78
CA ALA A 179 -8.45 -0.61 -13.88
C ALA A 179 -9.37 0.49 -14.41
N GLY A 180 -9.15 1.74 -13.98
CA GLY A 180 -9.87 2.88 -14.54
C GLY A 180 -9.61 3.06 -16.04
N GLU A 181 -8.38 2.89 -16.50
CA GLU A 181 -8.06 2.98 -17.93
C GLU A 181 -8.67 1.83 -18.76
N VAL A 182 -8.72 0.62 -18.19
CA VAL A 182 -9.42 -0.54 -18.81
C VAL A 182 -10.90 -0.24 -18.97
N LEU A 183 -11.57 0.25 -17.94
CA LEU A 183 -13.00 0.57 -17.98
C LEU A 183 -13.29 1.74 -18.93
N ALA A 184 -12.41 2.74 -18.99
CA ALA A 184 -12.56 3.85 -19.93
C ALA A 184 -12.55 3.38 -21.40
N LYS A 185 -11.72 2.38 -21.74
CA LYS A 185 -11.74 1.74 -23.07
C LYS A 185 -13.08 1.05 -23.40
N LEU A 186 -13.84 0.67 -22.36
CA LEU A 186 -15.16 0.04 -22.48
C LEU A 186 -16.33 1.03 -22.38
N GLY A 187 -16.05 2.34 -22.34
CA GLY A 187 -17.06 3.39 -22.37
C GLY A 187 -17.49 3.90 -21.00
N VAL A 188 -16.83 3.51 -19.90
CA VAL A 188 -17.07 4.05 -18.56
C VAL A 188 -16.45 5.46 -18.43
N THR A 189 -17.19 6.39 -17.84
CA THR A 189 -16.67 7.70 -17.46
C THR A 189 -15.97 7.58 -16.10
N VAL A 190 -14.64 7.52 -16.13
CA VAL A 190 -13.81 7.24 -14.94
C VAL A 190 -13.34 8.53 -14.27
N THR A 191 -13.40 8.56 -12.94
CA THR A 191 -12.85 9.63 -12.12
C THR A 191 -12.00 9.09 -10.98
N ASN A 192 -11.06 9.89 -10.48
CA ASN A 192 -10.25 9.59 -9.30
C ASN A 192 -10.62 10.57 -8.18
N ILE A 193 -11.28 10.06 -7.15
CA ILE A 193 -11.77 10.83 -5.98
C ILE A 193 -11.05 10.32 -4.74
N ALA A 194 -10.66 11.26 -3.87
CA ALA A 194 -10.00 10.93 -2.60
C ALA A 194 -10.93 10.12 -1.66
N PRO A 195 -10.38 9.25 -0.78
CA PRO A 195 -11.18 8.36 0.07
C PRO A 195 -12.27 9.06 0.87
N GLY A 196 -11.97 10.20 1.47
CA GLY A 196 -12.93 10.95 2.32
C GLY A 196 -14.13 11.55 1.59
N GLU A 197 -14.13 11.55 0.25
CA GLU A 197 -15.19 12.15 -0.59
C GLU A 197 -16.08 11.10 -1.27
N LEU A 198 -15.76 9.80 -1.13
CA LEU A 198 -16.41 8.73 -1.89
C LEU A 198 -17.89 8.58 -1.53
N TYR A 199 -18.21 8.52 -0.23
CA TYR A 199 -19.60 8.37 0.21
C TYR A 199 -20.49 9.49 -0.32
N THR A 200 -20.08 10.74 -0.13
CA THR A 200 -20.83 11.92 -0.58
C THR A 200 -20.97 11.98 -2.10
N SER A 201 -19.93 11.58 -2.84
CA SER A 201 -19.97 11.54 -4.31
C SER A 201 -20.99 10.51 -4.83
N LEU A 202 -21.04 9.32 -4.20
CA LEU A 202 -22.02 8.29 -4.51
C LEU A 202 -23.42 8.72 -4.10
N GLU A 203 -23.59 9.26 -2.89
CA GLU A 203 -24.87 9.71 -2.35
C GLU A 203 -25.52 10.79 -3.23
N ARG A 204 -24.75 11.78 -3.64
CA ARG A 204 -25.23 12.89 -4.50
C ARG A 204 -25.44 12.49 -5.96
N GLY A 205 -25.06 11.26 -6.37
CA GLY A 205 -25.16 10.82 -7.76
C GLY A 205 -24.14 11.45 -8.71
N THR A 206 -23.08 12.07 -8.18
CA THR A 206 -21.93 12.52 -8.98
C THR A 206 -21.27 11.33 -9.68
N ILE A 207 -21.29 10.17 -9.03
CA ILE A 207 -20.90 8.86 -9.54
C ILE A 207 -22.03 7.85 -9.36
N ASP A 208 -22.09 6.87 -10.27
CA ASP A 208 -23.08 5.78 -10.27
C ASP A 208 -22.54 4.52 -9.60
N ALA A 209 -21.21 4.39 -9.56
CA ALA A 209 -20.50 3.27 -9.00
C ALA A 209 -19.15 3.71 -8.43
N LEU A 210 -18.64 2.94 -7.51
CA LEU A 210 -17.27 3.10 -7.00
C LEU A 210 -16.66 1.74 -6.64
N GLU A 211 -15.38 1.68 -6.80
CA GLU A 211 -14.51 0.68 -6.20
C GLU A 211 -13.77 1.31 -5.02
N TRP A 212 -13.61 0.54 -3.91
CA TRP A 212 -12.84 1.04 -2.78
C TRP A 212 -11.81 0.01 -2.31
N VAL A 213 -12.18 -1.00 -1.55
CA VAL A 213 -11.23 -2.05 -1.12
C VAL A 213 -11.93 -3.42 -1.02
N SER A 214 -12.48 -3.75 0.15
CA SER A 214 -12.95 -5.08 0.50
C SER A 214 -13.97 -4.99 1.64
N PRO A 215 -14.69 -6.06 1.98
CA PRO A 215 -15.84 -6.02 2.88
C PRO A 215 -15.65 -5.22 4.16
N SER A 216 -14.53 -5.39 4.85
CA SER A 216 -14.32 -4.73 6.15
C SER A 216 -14.26 -3.21 6.07
N MET A 217 -13.61 -2.67 5.03
CA MET A 217 -13.49 -1.23 4.83
C MET A 217 -14.73 -0.65 4.13
N ASP A 218 -15.26 -1.38 3.14
CA ASP A 218 -16.38 -0.94 2.31
C ASP A 218 -17.66 -0.77 3.13
N VAL A 219 -17.95 -1.73 4.02
CA VAL A 219 -19.11 -1.67 4.90
C VAL A 219 -18.99 -0.50 5.89
N ASN A 220 -17.81 -0.28 6.45
CA ASN A 220 -17.56 0.85 7.35
C ASN A 220 -17.73 2.21 6.67
N MET A 221 -17.50 2.29 5.35
CA MET A 221 -17.75 3.49 4.56
C MET A 221 -19.24 3.72 4.25
N GLY A 222 -20.11 2.71 4.48
CA GLY A 222 -21.54 2.83 4.33
C GLY A 222 -22.10 2.75 2.90
N PHE A 223 -21.31 2.34 1.91
CA PHE A 223 -21.71 2.30 0.50
C PHE A 223 -22.93 1.42 0.25
N HIS A 224 -23.11 0.34 1.04
CA HIS A 224 -24.25 -0.57 1.00
C HIS A 224 -25.60 0.13 1.20
N LYS A 225 -25.62 1.32 1.83
CA LYS A 225 -26.84 2.10 2.06
C LYS A 225 -27.36 2.79 0.79
N ILE A 226 -26.47 2.96 -0.20
CA ILE A 226 -26.73 3.76 -1.41
C ILE A 226 -26.72 2.87 -2.66
N ALA A 227 -25.81 1.90 -2.73
CA ALA A 227 -25.59 1.03 -3.87
C ALA A 227 -25.73 -0.44 -3.44
N PRO A 228 -26.81 -1.14 -3.86
CA PRO A 228 -27.09 -2.48 -3.36
C PRO A 228 -26.30 -3.61 -4.04
N TYR A 229 -25.67 -3.36 -5.20
CA TYR A 229 -24.96 -4.39 -5.96
C TYR A 229 -23.48 -4.35 -5.62
N TYR A 230 -22.95 -5.44 -5.05
CA TYR A 230 -21.55 -5.59 -4.65
C TYR A 230 -20.87 -6.69 -5.45
N TYR A 231 -19.92 -6.32 -6.28
CA TYR A 231 -19.30 -7.22 -7.26
C TYR A 231 -18.00 -7.82 -6.76
N THR A 232 -17.76 -9.10 -7.11
CA THR A 232 -16.48 -9.77 -6.88
C THR A 232 -15.36 -9.12 -7.69
N GLY A 233 -14.11 -9.25 -7.19
CA GLY A 233 -12.94 -8.59 -7.75
C GLY A 233 -12.47 -9.16 -9.07
N TRP A 234 -11.92 -8.29 -9.91
CA TRP A 234 -11.29 -8.63 -11.19
C TRP A 234 -9.99 -7.85 -11.44
N HIS A 235 -9.82 -6.73 -10.78
CA HIS A 235 -8.88 -5.66 -11.13
C HIS A 235 -7.70 -5.52 -10.18
N GLU A 236 -7.89 -5.80 -8.90
CA GLU A 236 -6.89 -5.65 -7.85
C GLU A 236 -6.74 -6.95 -7.04
N PRO A 237 -6.05 -7.97 -7.61
CA PRO A 237 -5.79 -9.23 -6.88
C PRO A 237 -4.82 -9.05 -5.73
N ALA A 238 -4.08 -7.93 -5.73
CA ALA A 238 -3.24 -7.42 -4.67
C ALA A 238 -3.07 -5.92 -4.86
N THR A 239 -3.18 -5.14 -3.79
CA THR A 239 -2.96 -3.69 -3.86
C THR A 239 -1.92 -3.30 -2.84
N GLU A 240 -0.70 -3.13 -3.33
CA GLU A 240 0.44 -2.73 -2.51
C GLU A 240 0.43 -1.23 -2.26
N LEU A 241 0.37 -0.86 -1.00
CA LEU A 241 0.65 0.49 -0.54
C LEU A 241 2.16 0.69 -0.44
N GLN A 242 2.60 1.93 -0.34
CA GLN A 242 4.02 2.23 -0.35
C GLN A 242 4.40 3.18 0.79
N PHE A 243 5.50 2.86 1.45
CA PHE A 243 6.27 3.83 2.21
C PHE A 243 7.19 4.59 1.28
N LEU A 244 7.08 5.90 1.29
CA LEU A 244 7.96 6.83 0.61
C LEU A 244 8.90 7.46 1.62
N VAL A 245 10.19 7.53 1.30
CA VAL A 245 11.21 8.14 2.18
C VAL A 245 12.02 9.15 1.38
N ASN A 246 12.13 10.39 1.85
CA ASN A 246 13.00 11.37 1.25
C ASN A 246 14.46 10.87 1.27
N GLU A 247 15.06 10.69 0.09
CA GLU A 247 16.38 10.06 -0.05
C GLU A 247 17.47 10.80 0.73
N ARG A 248 17.43 12.16 0.75
CA ARG A 248 18.41 12.97 1.48
C ARG A 248 18.30 12.77 2.99
N GLN A 249 17.07 12.69 3.50
CA GLN A 249 16.85 12.47 4.94
C GLN A 249 17.25 11.05 5.34
N PHE A 250 16.94 10.06 4.51
CA PHE A 250 17.37 8.68 4.74
C PHE A 250 18.89 8.54 4.81
N LYS A 251 19.62 9.17 3.88
CA LYS A 251 21.10 9.16 3.87
C LYS A 251 21.73 9.83 5.09
N ARG A 252 21.01 10.71 5.79
CA ARG A 252 21.49 11.37 7.02
C ARG A 252 21.31 10.51 8.29
N LEU A 253 20.52 9.45 8.23
CA LEU A 253 20.41 8.51 9.33
C LEU A 253 21.69 7.68 9.46
N PRO A 254 22.12 7.37 10.68
CA PRO A 254 23.11 6.32 10.93
C PRO A 254 22.68 4.99 10.29
N LYS A 255 23.66 4.14 9.96
CA LYS A 255 23.40 2.88 9.24
C LYS A 255 22.50 1.92 10.00
N ASP A 256 22.61 1.88 11.31
CA ASP A 256 21.73 1.09 12.19
C ASP A 256 20.28 1.59 12.10
N LEU A 257 20.04 2.90 12.17
CA LEU A 257 18.70 3.48 12.05
C LEU A 257 18.12 3.30 10.63
N GLN A 258 18.93 3.32 9.57
CA GLN A 258 18.51 2.96 8.22
C GLN A 258 17.97 1.52 8.17
N LYS A 259 18.70 0.56 8.78
CA LYS A 259 18.30 -0.85 8.86
C LYS A 259 17.03 -1.02 9.68
N ILE A 260 16.95 -0.38 10.84
CA ILE A 260 15.76 -0.39 11.70
C ILE A 260 14.54 0.11 10.93
N LEU A 261 14.65 1.24 10.23
CA LEU A 261 13.54 1.80 9.45
C LEU A 261 13.06 0.84 8.35
N ILE A 262 13.98 0.26 7.59
CA ILE A 262 13.65 -0.72 6.53
C ILE A 262 12.96 -1.94 7.15
N THR A 263 13.45 -2.44 8.29
CA THR A 263 12.85 -3.59 8.97
C THR A 263 11.45 -3.25 9.49
N ALA A 264 11.29 -2.09 10.13
CA ALA A 264 9.98 -1.63 10.61
C ALA A 264 8.95 -1.49 9.49
N MET A 265 9.34 -0.92 8.33
CA MET A 265 8.48 -0.84 7.15
C MET A 265 8.05 -2.22 6.64
N ARG A 266 8.99 -3.16 6.54
CA ARG A 266 8.71 -4.52 6.06
C ARG A 266 7.78 -5.30 6.99
N VAL A 267 8.01 -5.21 8.30
CA VAL A 267 7.16 -5.87 9.30
C VAL A 267 5.75 -5.29 9.28
N ALA A 268 5.63 -3.96 9.32
CA ALA A 268 4.33 -3.29 9.31
C ALA A 268 3.53 -3.53 8.01
N ALA A 269 4.21 -3.63 6.87
CA ALA A 269 3.59 -3.96 5.59
C ALA A 269 2.98 -5.37 5.58
N TYR A 270 3.71 -6.35 6.10
CA TYR A 270 3.22 -7.72 6.20
C TYR A 270 2.08 -7.84 7.23
N ASP A 271 2.23 -7.20 8.38
CA ASP A 271 1.22 -7.18 9.44
C ASP A 271 -0.11 -6.60 8.93
N MET A 272 -0.07 -5.50 8.17
CA MET A 272 -1.26 -4.94 7.54
C MET A 272 -1.95 -5.93 6.60
N TYR A 273 -1.22 -6.69 5.81
CA TYR A 273 -1.80 -7.71 4.92
C TYR A 273 -2.57 -8.78 5.70
N ILE A 274 -1.97 -9.30 6.75
CA ILE A 274 -2.59 -10.32 7.60
C ILE A 274 -3.80 -9.75 8.36
N GLN A 275 -3.67 -8.55 8.89
CA GLN A 275 -4.77 -7.83 9.57
C GLN A 275 -5.95 -7.64 8.60
N ASN A 276 -5.69 -7.16 7.38
CA ASN A 276 -6.74 -6.95 6.38
C ASN A 276 -7.42 -8.25 5.97
N TYR A 277 -6.67 -9.33 5.80
CA TYR A 277 -7.21 -10.65 5.50
C TYR A 277 -8.18 -11.12 6.59
N HIS A 278 -7.76 -11.03 7.87
CA HIS A 278 -8.59 -11.36 9.02
C HIS A 278 -9.86 -10.51 9.08
N MET A 279 -9.71 -9.20 8.97
CA MET A 279 -10.85 -8.25 9.02
C MET A 279 -11.87 -8.54 7.91
N ASN A 280 -11.42 -8.87 6.71
CA ASN A 280 -12.30 -9.20 5.59
C ASN A 280 -13.02 -10.52 5.80
N ALA A 281 -12.37 -11.56 6.33
CA ALA A 281 -13.01 -12.83 6.66
C ALA A 281 -14.15 -12.62 7.69
N VAL A 282 -13.89 -11.82 8.75
CA VAL A 282 -14.89 -11.48 9.75
C VAL A 282 -16.05 -10.65 9.17
N ALA A 283 -15.72 -9.65 8.34
CA ALA A 283 -16.77 -8.81 7.73
C ALA A 283 -17.62 -9.59 6.73
N TRP A 284 -16.99 -10.43 5.93
CA TRP A 284 -17.68 -11.26 4.94
C TRP A 284 -18.68 -12.21 5.58
N SER A 285 -18.33 -12.86 6.69
CA SER A 285 -19.24 -13.77 7.41
C SER A 285 -20.51 -13.11 7.91
N LYS A 286 -20.50 -11.78 8.08
CA LYS A 286 -21.64 -11.00 8.57
C LYS A 286 -22.42 -10.31 7.46
N ILE A 287 -21.90 -10.27 6.24
CA ILE A 287 -22.50 -9.42 5.19
C ILE A 287 -23.93 -9.86 4.85
N ALA A 288 -24.18 -11.18 4.79
CA ALA A 288 -25.50 -11.73 4.47
C ALA A 288 -26.53 -11.54 5.59
N THR A 289 -26.09 -11.54 6.84
CA THR A 289 -26.96 -11.39 8.03
C THR A 289 -27.24 -9.92 8.35
N ASP A 290 -26.20 -9.11 8.38
CA ASP A 290 -26.27 -7.72 8.85
C ASP A 290 -26.73 -6.75 7.75
N TYR A 291 -26.56 -7.14 6.47
CA TYR A 291 -26.88 -6.30 5.30
C TYR A 291 -27.70 -7.07 4.24
N PRO A 292 -28.93 -7.53 4.55
CA PRO A 292 -29.70 -8.42 3.68
C PRO A 292 -30.09 -7.81 2.33
N ASN A 293 -30.02 -6.49 2.20
CA ASN A 293 -30.28 -5.77 0.93
C ASN A 293 -29.08 -5.79 -0.03
N VAL A 294 -27.90 -6.21 0.43
CA VAL A 294 -26.71 -6.31 -0.42
C VAL A 294 -26.81 -7.52 -1.33
N LYS A 295 -26.70 -7.28 -2.62
CA LYS A 295 -26.72 -8.31 -3.67
C LYS A 295 -25.30 -8.58 -4.13
N ILE A 296 -24.71 -9.68 -3.65
CA ILE A 296 -23.38 -10.13 -4.10
C ILE A 296 -23.52 -10.65 -5.53
N LYS A 297 -22.68 -10.14 -6.42
CA LYS A 297 -22.69 -10.43 -7.86
C LYS A 297 -21.30 -10.74 -8.38
N THR A 298 -21.26 -11.48 -9.48
CA THR A 298 -20.09 -11.62 -10.34
C THR A 298 -20.39 -10.96 -11.68
N LEU A 299 -19.37 -10.33 -12.29
CA LEU A 299 -19.56 -9.78 -13.63
C LEU A 299 -19.76 -10.90 -14.65
N PRO A 300 -20.63 -10.69 -15.67
CA PRO A 300 -20.82 -11.67 -16.75
C PRO A 300 -19.49 -12.03 -17.44
N LYS A 301 -19.36 -13.28 -17.85
CA LYS A 301 -18.11 -13.79 -18.45
C LYS A 301 -17.68 -13.01 -19.71
N ASN A 302 -18.62 -12.55 -20.53
CA ASN A 302 -18.33 -11.72 -21.70
C ASN A 302 -17.79 -10.35 -21.29
N VAL A 303 -18.26 -9.75 -20.18
CA VAL A 303 -17.76 -8.49 -19.65
C VAL A 303 -16.31 -8.67 -19.14
N ILE A 304 -16.05 -9.71 -18.35
CA ILE A 304 -14.69 -10.05 -17.87
C ILE A 304 -13.74 -10.29 -19.06
N ASN A 305 -14.17 -11.01 -20.09
CA ASN A 305 -13.34 -11.26 -21.28
C ASN A 305 -13.01 -9.96 -22.03
N ALA A 306 -13.98 -9.04 -22.16
CA ALA A 306 -13.74 -7.73 -22.74
C ALA A 306 -12.76 -6.88 -21.92
N MET A 307 -12.87 -6.93 -20.58
CA MET A 307 -11.92 -6.27 -19.68
C MET A 307 -10.52 -6.84 -19.83
N LYS A 308 -10.36 -8.16 -19.91
CA LYS A 308 -9.05 -8.81 -20.17
C LYS A 308 -8.43 -8.34 -21.47
N LYS A 309 -9.22 -8.34 -22.56
CA LYS A 309 -8.77 -7.86 -23.86
C LYS A 309 -8.33 -6.39 -23.81
N ALA A 310 -9.15 -5.52 -23.21
CA ALA A 310 -8.84 -4.10 -23.05
C ALA A 310 -7.59 -3.88 -22.20
N ASN A 311 -7.40 -4.71 -21.16
CA ASN A 311 -6.18 -4.69 -20.34
C ASN A 311 -4.94 -5.08 -21.15
N ASP A 312 -4.99 -6.16 -21.92
CA ASP A 312 -3.84 -6.61 -22.74
C ASP A 312 -3.44 -5.55 -23.76
N GLU A 313 -4.41 -4.93 -24.42
CA GLU A 313 -4.19 -3.80 -25.34
C GLU A 313 -3.55 -2.61 -24.62
N LEU A 314 -4.07 -2.24 -23.45
CA LEU A 314 -3.55 -1.14 -22.62
C LEU A 314 -2.11 -1.40 -22.20
N LEU A 315 -1.76 -2.61 -21.78
CA LEU A 315 -0.38 -2.95 -21.38
C LEU A 315 0.60 -2.81 -22.56
N VAL A 316 0.19 -3.18 -23.78
CA VAL A 316 0.99 -2.97 -24.99
C VAL A 316 1.20 -1.48 -25.29
N GLU A 317 0.16 -0.66 -25.13
CA GLU A 317 0.25 0.79 -25.29
C GLU A 317 1.19 1.40 -24.27
N LYS A 318 1.02 1.07 -22.97
CA LYS A 318 1.83 1.58 -21.87
C LYS A 318 3.31 1.18 -22.00
N ALA A 319 3.59 -0.01 -22.49
CA ALA A 319 4.97 -0.46 -22.74
C ALA A 319 5.71 0.40 -23.79
N LYS A 320 4.98 1.14 -24.65
CA LYS A 320 5.54 2.07 -25.63
C LYS A 320 5.84 3.45 -25.03
N GLU A 321 5.17 3.84 -23.94
CA GLU A 321 5.32 5.17 -23.35
C GLU A 321 6.66 5.34 -22.61
N SER A 322 7.22 4.25 -22.07
CA SER A 322 8.48 4.29 -21.30
C SER A 322 9.23 2.96 -21.36
N PRO A 323 10.57 3.00 -21.63
CA PRO A 323 11.42 1.81 -21.52
C PRO A 323 11.34 1.15 -20.14
N LEU A 324 11.21 1.94 -19.07
CA LEU A 324 11.12 1.42 -17.72
C LEU A 324 9.79 0.71 -17.45
N ILE A 325 8.67 1.25 -17.91
CA ILE A 325 7.38 0.52 -17.85
C ILE A 325 7.49 -0.81 -18.59
N LYS A 326 8.05 -0.81 -19.80
CA LYS A 326 8.25 -2.05 -20.55
C LYS A 326 9.05 -3.08 -19.79
N GLU A 327 10.13 -2.65 -19.12
CA GLU A 327 10.98 -3.50 -18.27
C GLU A 327 10.19 -4.06 -17.07
N VAL A 328 9.43 -3.22 -16.38
CA VAL A 328 8.60 -3.62 -15.21
C VAL A 328 7.53 -4.61 -15.63
N LEU A 329 6.75 -4.30 -16.68
CA LEU A 329 5.67 -5.18 -17.16
C LEU A 329 6.21 -6.53 -17.64
N LYS A 330 7.39 -6.55 -18.30
CA LYS A 330 8.07 -7.79 -18.69
C LYS A 330 8.44 -8.61 -17.45
N SER A 331 9.10 -8.00 -16.46
CA SER A 331 9.50 -8.64 -15.21
C SER A 331 8.29 -9.24 -14.47
N GLN A 332 7.22 -8.47 -14.32
CA GLN A 332 5.98 -8.93 -13.69
C GLN A 332 5.37 -10.13 -14.42
N LYS A 333 5.28 -10.07 -15.75
CA LYS A 333 4.70 -11.14 -16.59
C LYS A 333 5.52 -12.43 -16.49
N GLU A 334 6.84 -12.34 -16.56
CA GLU A 334 7.75 -13.48 -16.47
C GLU A 334 7.69 -14.13 -15.07
N TYR A 335 7.65 -13.29 -14.03
CA TYR A 335 7.53 -13.77 -12.65
C TYR A 335 6.17 -14.43 -12.41
N LEU A 336 5.08 -13.77 -12.83
CA LEU A 336 3.73 -14.28 -12.67
C LEU A 336 3.55 -15.66 -13.33
N LYS A 337 4.13 -15.87 -14.51
CA LYS A 337 4.07 -17.19 -15.18
C LYS A 337 4.62 -18.29 -14.28
N LYS A 338 5.81 -18.09 -13.68
CA LYS A 338 6.43 -19.07 -12.78
C LYS A 338 5.63 -19.24 -11.48
N ALA A 339 5.22 -18.15 -10.87
CA ALA A 339 4.44 -18.18 -9.63
C ALA A 339 3.11 -18.91 -9.80
N ARG A 340 2.40 -18.70 -10.94
CA ARG A 340 1.12 -19.36 -11.23
C ARG A 340 1.23 -20.85 -11.51
N GLU A 341 2.34 -21.33 -12.04
CA GLU A 341 2.62 -22.76 -12.15
C GLU A 341 2.63 -23.42 -10.75
N TRP A 342 3.26 -22.78 -9.78
CA TRP A 342 3.27 -23.23 -8.38
C TRP A 342 1.91 -23.07 -7.70
N THR A 343 1.34 -21.85 -7.73
CA THR A 343 0.02 -21.57 -7.10
C THR A 343 -1.05 -22.54 -7.56
N LYS A 344 -1.04 -22.91 -8.86
CA LYS A 344 -2.00 -23.85 -9.44
C LYS A 344 -1.87 -25.24 -8.89
N MET A 345 -0.65 -25.70 -8.61
CA MET A 345 -0.36 -27.04 -8.09
C MET A 345 -0.43 -27.11 -6.56
N ALA A 346 -0.28 -26.00 -5.87
CA ALA A 346 -0.31 -25.89 -4.41
C ALA A 346 -1.64 -25.33 -3.91
N ASP A 347 -1.71 -24.01 -3.67
CA ASP A 347 -2.84 -23.39 -2.97
C ASP A 347 -4.17 -23.59 -3.70
N TYR A 348 -4.18 -23.39 -5.04
CA TYR A 348 -5.42 -23.55 -5.82
C TYR A 348 -5.91 -25.00 -5.79
N LYS A 349 -5.03 -25.98 -6.02
CA LYS A 349 -5.41 -27.39 -6.01
C LYS A 349 -5.89 -27.84 -4.63
N TYR A 350 -5.22 -27.40 -3.57
CA TYR A 350 -5.66 -27.66 -2.20
C TYR A 350 -7.07 -27.13 -1.93
N LEU A 351 -7.33 -25.87 -2.32
CA LEU A 351 -8.65 -25.24 -2.12
C LEU A 351 -9.73 -25.93 -2.98
N GLU A 352 -9.41 -26.27 -4.24
CA GLU A 352 -10.33 -26.97 -5.14
C GLU A 352 -10.77 -28.33 -4.58
N ASP A 353 -9.84 -29.06 -3.93
CA ASP A 353 -10.11 -30.38 -3.38
C ASP A 353 -10.78 -30.35 -1.98
N ASN A 354 -10.78 -29.21 -1.27
CA ASN A 354 -11.20 -29.11 0.13
C ASN A 354 -12.32 -28.09 0.39
N LEU A 355 -12.81 -27.37 -0.62
CA LEU A 355 -13.96 -26.46 -0.54
C LEU A 355 -15.14 -26.96 -1.37
#